data_c156561f056ef8c4321f4b8643273283
#
_entry.id   c156561f056ef8c4321f4b8643273283
#
_cell.length_a   1.000
_cell.length_b   1.000
_cell.length_c   1.000
_cell.angle_alpha   90.00
_cell.angle_beta   90.00
_cell.angle_gamma   90.00
#
_symmetry.space_group_name_H-M   'P 1'
#
loop_
_entity.id
_entity.type
_entity.pdbx_description
1 polymer ?
#
loop_
_entity_poly.entity_id
_entity_poly.type
_entity_poly.pdbx_seq_one_letter_code
_entity_poly.pdbx_strand_id
1 'polypeptide(L)'
;MKLKLFLMTSIAVAVFEMAAIAQDTAKPVEPALPDAPQATAAAMIHPNGPTVVMDTSMGRITCQFFEKQAPKTVANFIALAQGTKDWTDPQTSKKMHNKPLYDGTVFHRVIPEFMIQGGDPAGTGAGDPGFTFEDEFDPNLNFDVPGRLAMANSGPGTNGSQFFITEVPTEHLNQHHTIFGQCDDPSINVVKTIARVQRDGNDKPVEAVVLKKVTIIPEGQPVPPAPGATAQTPAAPQP
;
A
#
# COMPACT_ATOMS: atom_id res chain seq x y z
N MET A 1 46.33 51.76 -17.17
CA MET A 1 47.78 52.09 -17.30
C MET A 1 48.53 50.77 -17.29
N LYS A 2 49.35 50.55 -18.41
CA LYS A 2 50.31 49.47 -18.63
C LYS A 2 49.72 48.05 -18.81
N LEU A 3 49.56 47.48 -20.02
CA LEU A 3 50.30 47.27 -21.25
C LEU A 3 51.57 46.39 -21.08
N LYS A 4 51.60 45.35 -21.93
CA LYS A 4 52.72 44.55 -22.45
C LYS A 4 52.67 43.09 -22.12
N LEU A 5 53.01 42.09 -22.95
CA LEU A 5 53.51 42.09 -24.35
C LEU A 5 53.65 40.62 -24.77
N PHE A 6 53.25 40.29 -25.97
CA PHE A 6 53.67 39.24 -26.88
C PHE A 6 54.93 38.42 -26.50
N LEU A 7 54.83 37.08 -26.73
CA LEU A 7 55.91 36.47 -27.55
C LEU A 7 55.35 35.19 -28.25
N MET A 8 55.36 35.24 -29.58
CA MET A 8 55.32 34.12 -30.52
C MET A 8 56.67 33.44 -30.56
N THR A 9 56.72 32.12 -30.66
CA THR A 9 57.78 31.38 -31.35
C THR A 9 57.24 30.18 -32.08
N SER A 10 57.24 30.26 -33.38
CA SER A 10 57.14 29.18 -34.36
C SER A 10 58.48 28.42 -34.42
N ILE A 11 58.43 27.13 -34.79
CA ILE A 11 59.47 26.31 -35.47
C ILE A 11 58.99 24.85 -35.32
N ALA A 12 58.79 24.07 -36.27
CA ALA A 12 59.29 23.60 -37.52
C ALA A 12 58.76 22.16 -37.72
N VAL A 13 58.30 21.93 -38.90
CA VAL A 13 57.91 20.65 -39.47
C VAL A 13 59.09 19.70 -39.57
N ALA A 14 58.97 18.46 -39.10
CA ALA A 14 59.80 17.36 -39.58
C ALA A 14 58.88 16.18 -39.91
N VAL A 15 58.77 15.95 -41.21
CA VAL A 15 58.14 14.74 -41.79
C VAL A 15 59.12 13.60 -41.60
N PHE A 16 58.70 12.52 -40.97
CA PHE A 16 59.42 11.26 -40.98
C PHE A 16 58.42 10.14 -41.35
N GLU A 17 58.46 9.72 -42.62
CA GLU A 17 57.85 8.47 -43.07
C GLU A 17 58.60 7.30 -42.46
N MET A 18 57.90 6.42 -41.74
CA MET A 18 58.39 5.06 -41.52
C MET A 18 57.25 4.04 -41.57
N ALA A 19 57.53 3.05 -42.33
CA ALA A 19 56.82 1.89 -42.77
C ALA A 19 55.86 1.23 -41.77
N ALA A 20 54.72 0.81 -42.29
CA ALA A 20 53.75 -0.09 -41.67
C ALA A 20 54.37 -1.48 -41.40
N ILE A 21 54.41 -1.86 -40.12
CA ILE A 21 54.50 -3.24 -39.72
C ILE A 21 53.18 -3.55 -39.01
N ALA A 22 52.34 -4.33 -39.67
CA ALA A 22 51.12 -4.87 -39.06
C ALA A 22 51.53 -5.85 -37.93
N GLN A 23 51.33 -5.39 -36.69
CA GLN A 23 51.31 -6.29 -35.55
C GLN A 23 49.85 -6.64 -35.23
N ASP A 24 49.51 -7.88 -35.54
CA ASP A 24 48.32 -8.54 -35.05
C ASP A 24 48.40 -8.62 -33.51
N THR A 25 47.79 -7.64 -32.83
CA THR A 25 47.65 -7.66 -31.38
C THR A 25 46.33 -8.37 -31.05
N ALA A 26 46.43 -9.64 -30.74
CA ALA A 26 45.39 -10.39 -30.09
C ALA A 26 44.89 -9.59 -28.86
N LYS A 27 43.58 -9.28 -28.88
CA LYS A 27 42.90 -8.63 -27.75
C LYS A 27 43.07 -9.49 -26.51
N PRO A 28 43.48 -8.96 -25.35
CA PRO A 28 43.46 -9.72 -24.12
C PRO A 28 42.02 -10.15 -23.80
N VAL A 29 41.81 -11.47 -23.65
CA VAL A 29 40.56 -12.01 -23.13
C VAL A 29 40.49 -11.61 -21.66
N GLU A 30 39.63 -10.64 -21.35
CA GLU A 30 39.28 -10.28 -19.99
C GLU A 30 38.68 -11.51 -19.30
N PRO A 31 39.19 -11.93 -18.13
CA PRO A 31 38.58 -13.06 -17.42
C PRO A 31 37.13 -12.72 -17.08
N ALA A 32 36.21 -13.55 -17.54
CA ALA A 32 34.78 -13.43 -17.18
C ALA A 32 34.68 -13.41 -15.64
N LEU A 33 34.14 -12.30 -15.11
CA LEU A 33 33.77 -12.23 -13.70
C LEU A 33 32.79 -13.41 -13.42
N PRO A 34 32.94 -14.12 -12.31
CA PRO A 34 31.98 -15.14 -11.94
C PRO A 34 30.59 -14.50 -11.89
N ASP A 35 29.61 -15.17 -12.53
CA ASP A 35 28.21 -14.73 -12.51
C ASP A 35 27.81 -14.39 -11.08
N ALA A 36 27.47 -13.11 -10.83
CA ALA A 36 26.86 -12.73 -9.58
C ALA A 36 25.61 -13.61 -9.39
N PRO A 37 25.39 -14.15 -8.18
CA PRO A 37 24.20 -14.95 -7.94
C PRO A 37 23.00 -14.13 -8.38
N GLN A 38 22.26 -14.64 -9.38
CA GLN A 38 20.99 -14.05 -9.79
C GLN A 38 20.14 -13.98 -8.52
N ALA A 39 19.85 -12.74 -8.05
CA ALA A 39 18.87 -12.53 -7.03
C ALA A 39 17.58 -13.20 -7.52
N THR A 40 17.24 -14.34 -6.94
CA THR A 40 15.94 -14.98 -7.20
C THR A 40 14.89 -13.92 -6.88
N ALA A 41 14.15 -13.48 -7.89
CA ALA A 41 13.04 -12.56 -7.70
C ALA A 41 12.19 -13.15 -6.56
N ALA A 42 12.10 -12.42 -5.45
CA ALA A 42 11.30 -12.88 -4.32
C ALA A 42 9.89 -13.17 -4.85
N ALA A 43 9.42 -14.39 -4.64
CA ALA A 43 8.11 -14.79 -5.13
C ALA A 43 7.07 -13.82 -4.55
N MET A 44 6.30 -13.16 -5.41
CA MET A 44 5.26 -12.23 -4.95
C MET A 44 4.28 -12.99 -4.06
N ILE A 45 4.13 -12.53 -2.81
CA ILE A 45 3.16 -13.10 -1.89
C ILE A 45 1.77 -12.66 -2.34
N HIS A 46 0.92 -13.64 -2.62
CA HIS A 46 -0.49 -13.41 -2.93
C HIS A 46 -1.35 -13.53 -1.66
N PRO A 47 -2.43 -12.73 -1.57
CA PRO A 47 -3.41 -12.90 -0.49
C PRO A 47 -3.96 -14.34 -0.48
N ASN A 48 -4.26 -14.85 0.72
CA ASN A 48 -4.56 -16.27 0.93
C ASN A 48 -5.65 -16.50 2.00
N GLY A 49 -6.47 -15.51 2.26
CA GLY A 49 -7.52 -15.54 3.25
C GLY A 49 -8.86 -15.04 2.71
N PRO A 50 -9.83 -14.84 3.61
CA PRO A 50 -11.12 -14.23 3.29
C PRO A 50 -10.98 -12.86 2.59
N THR A 51 -12.06 -12.43 1.96
CA THR A 51 -12.16 -11.11 1.33
C THR A 51 -12.98 -10.18 2.20
N VAL A 52 -12.51 -8.95 2.40
CA VAL A 52 -13.29 -7.87 2.99
C VAL A 52 -13.86 -6.97 1.91
N VAL A 53 -15.16 -6.71 2.01
CA VAL A 53 -15.90 -5.74 1.19
C VAL A 53 -16.29 -4.57 2.08
N MET A 54 -15.82 -3.39 1.75
CA MET A 54 -16.10 -2.12 2.43
C MET A 54 -16.96 -1.24 1.54
N ASP A 55 -18.25 -1.18 1.79
CA ASP A 55 -19.18 -0.28 1.11
C ASP A 55 -19.07 1.13 1.73
N THR A 56 -18.56 2.08 0.98
CA THR A 56 -18.40 3.46 1.43
C THR A 56 -19.44 4.40 0.81
N SER A 57 -19.48 5.64 1.27
CA SER A 57 -20.30 6.68 0.63
C SER A 57 -19.81 7.07 -0.77
N MET A 58 -18.57 6.68 -1.14
CA MET A 58 -17.93 7.05 -2.41
C MET A 58 -17.59 5.86 -3.31
N GLY A 59 -18.03 4.66 -2.96
CA GLY A 59 -17.79 3.45 -3.74
C GLY A 59 -17.39 2.26 -2.87
N ARG A 60 -17.28 1.11 -3.51
CA ARG A 60 -16.88 -0.14 -2.85
C ARG A 60 -15.38 -0.33 -2.93
N ILE A 61 -14.80 -0.76 -1.81
CA ILE A 61 -13.42 -1.20 -1.70
C ILE A 61 -13.43 -2.69 -1.34
N THR A 62 -12.71 -3.50 -2.10
CA THR A 62 -12.59 -4.95 -1.93
C THR A 62 -11.13 -5.30 -1.75
N CYS A 63 -10.78 -5.96 -0.64
CA CYS A 63 -9.42 -6.41 -0.37
C CYS A 63 -9.44 -7.87 0.09
N GLN A 64 -8.47 -8.67 -0.33
CA GLN A 64 -8.27 -10.02 0.18
C GLN A 64 -7.19 -10.02 1.26
N PHE A 65 -7.38 -10.80 2.32
CA PHE A 65 -6.46 -10.83 3.46
C PHE A 65 -5.22 -11.70 3.21
N PHE A 66 -4.12 -11.32 3.88
CA PHE A 66 -2.92 -12.12 4.05
C PHE A 66 -3.00 -12.90 5.37
N GLU A 67 -3.93 -13.86 5.45
CA GLU A 67 -4.22 -14.57 6.70
C GLU A 67 -3.04 -15.36 7.24
N LYS A 68 -2.19 -15.93 6.37
CA LYS A 68 -0.98 -16.66 6.78
C LYS A 68 0.12 -15.75 7.33
N GLN A 69 0.23 -14.52 6.80
CA GLN A 69 1.26 -13.56 7.19
C GLN A 69 0.88 -12.74 8.42
N ALA A 70 -0.41 -12.47 8.61
CA ALA A 70 -0.91 -11.66 9.72
C ALA A 70 -2.17 -12.27 10.36
N PRO A 71 -2.10 -13.51 10.88
CA PRO A 71 -3.28 -14.25 11.34
C PRO A 71 -4.03 -13.58 12.49
N LYS A 72 -3.33 -13.00 13.46
CA LYS A 72 -3.95 -12.31 14.60
C LYS A 72 -4.62 -11.01 14.17
N THR A 73 -3.99 -10.27 13.27
CA THR A 73 -4.50 -9.01 12.72
C THR A 73 -5.76 -9.27 11.90
N VAL A 74 -5.74 -10.26 11.01
CA VAL A 74 -6.90 -10.66 10.21
C VAL A 74 -8.04 -11.12 11.10
N ALA A 75 -7.77 -12.01 12.08
CA ALA A 75 -8.78 -12.47 13.03
C ALA A 75 -9.37 -11.31 13.85
N ASN A 76 -8.54 -10.36 14.30
CA ASN A 76 -9.01 -9.18 15.02
C ASN A 76 -9.93 -8.31 14.15
N PHE A 77 -9.50 -8.00 12.92
CA PHE A 77 -10.30 -7.19 11.99
C PHE A 77 -11.66 -7.86 11.69
N ILE A 78 -11.65 -9.15 11.37
CA ILE A 78 -12.88 -9.91 11.11
C ILE A 78 -13.82 -9.88 12.32
N ALA A 79 -13.30 -10.15 13.52
CA ALA A 79 -14.10 -10.20 14.73
C ALA A 79 -14.72 -8.82 15.07
N LEU A 80 -13.98 -7.73 14.86
CA LEU A 80 -14.51 -6.37 15.02
C LEU A 80 -15.53 -6.01 13.93
N ALA A 81 -15.29 -6.43 12.67
CA ALA A 81 -16.22 -6.21 11.55
C ALA A 81 -17.56 -6.96 11.74
N GLN A 82 -17.51 -8.16 12.31
CA GLN A 82 -18.69 -8.99 12.57
C GLN A 82 -19.35 -8.71 13.93
N GLY A 83 -18.67 -7.94 14.80
CA GLY A 83 -19.16 -7.67 16.16
C GLY A 83 -19.02 -8.84 17.12
N THR A 84 -18.22 -9.86 16.80
CA THR A 84 -17.97 -11.03 17.64
C THR A 84 -16.90 -10.80 18.71
N LYS A 85 -16.16 -9.71 18.62
CA LYS A 85 -15.21 -9.24 19.62
C LYS A 85 -15.74 -8.01 20.31
N ASP A 86 -15.72 -8.02 21.64
CA ASP A 86 -16.07 -6.86 22.46
C ASP A 86 -15.06 -5.73 22.26
N TRP A 87 -15.55 -4.51 22.27
CA TRP A 87 -14.74 -3.31 22.21
C TRP A 87 -15.32 -2.23 23.11
N THR A 88 -14.55 -1.20 23.40
CA THR A 88 -15.00 -0.07 24.23
C THR A 88 -15.18 1.15 23.33
N ASP A 89 -16.33 1.77 23.38
CA ASP A 89 -16.59 3.02 22.69
C ASP A 89 -15.78 4.14 23.35
N PRO A 90 -14.81 4.77 22.64
CA PRO A 90 -13.94 5.79 23.23
C PRO A 90 -14.65 7.09 23.59
N GLN A 91 -15.84 7.35 23.02
CA GLN A 91 -16.61 8.56 23.34
C GLN A 91 -17.45 8.39 24.61
N THR A 92 -17.97 7.20 24.84
CA THR A 92 -18.90 6.93 25.95
C THR A 92 -18.31 6.06 27.05
N SER A 93 -17.13 5.47 26.82
CA SER A 93 -16.48 4.46 27.67
C SER A 93 -17.33 3.20 27.92
N LYS A 94 -18.36 2.98 27.11
CA LYS A 94 -19.22 1.80 27.22
C LYS A 94 -18.63 0.61 26.50
N LYS A 95 -18.71 -0.56 27.12
CA LYS A 95 -18.41 -1.81 26.43
C LYS A 95 -19.50 -2.15 25.42
N MET A 96 -19.08 -2.45 24.20
CA MET A 96 -19.94 -2.80 23.09
C MET A 96 -19.87 -4.32 22.88
N HIS A 97 -20.99 -4.98 23.04
CA HIS A 97 -21.13 -6.43 22.88
C HIS A 97 -21.95 -6.73 21.63
N ASN A 98 -21.55 -7.74 20.86
CA ASN A 98 -22.26 -8.16 19.64
C ASN A 98 -22.56 -7.00 18.67
N LYS A 99 -21.66 -6.03 18.59
CA LYS A 99 -21.81 -4.83 17.77
C LYS A 99 -20.62 -4.67 16.82
N PRO A 100 -20.84 -4.70 15.49
CA PRO A 100 -19.81 -4.35 14.51
C PRO A 100 -19.22 -2.98 14.82
N LEU A 101 -17.86 -2.89 14.79
CA LEU A 101 -17.17 -1.65 15.10
C LEU A 101 -17.13 -0.72 13.89
N TYR A 102 -16.90 -1.27 12.70
CA TYR A 102 -16.56 -0.47 11.52
C TYR A 102 -17.75 0.18 10.82
N ASP A 103 -18.94 -0.41 10.94
CA ASP A 103 -20.15 0.09 10.29
C ASP A 103 -20.52 1.49 10.81
N GLY A 104 -20.57 2.45 9.91
CA GLY A 104 -20.86 3.86 10.23
C GLY A 104 -19.64 4.71 10.63
N THR A 105 -18.44 4.14 10.73
CA THR A 105 -17.21 4.90 10.95
C THR A 105 -16.83 5.71 9.71
N VAL A 106 -15.85 6.60 9.84
CA VAL A 106 -15.42 7.48 8.76
C VAL A 106 -13.93 7.30 8.45
N PHE A 107 -13.54 7.63 7.23
CA PHE A 107 -12.14 7.91 6.92
C PHE A 107 -11.82 9.29 7.47
N HIS A 108 -11.12 9.33 8.58
CA HIS A 108 -10.85 10.57 9.33
C HIS A 108 -9.57 11.28 8.90
N ARG A 109 -8.71 10.63 8.09
CA ARG A 109 -7.50 11.21 7.51
C ARG A 109 -7.29 10.68 6.11
N VAL A 110 -7.15 11.59 5.12
CA VAL A 110 -6.96 11.25 3.72
C VAL A 110 -5.87 12.12 3.11
N ILE A 111 -4.88 11.51 2.47
CA ILE A 111 -3.75 12.22 1.87
C ILE A 111 -3.52 11.68 0.45
N PRO A 112 -3.68 12.52 -0.60
CA PRO A 112 -3.34 12.15 -1.97
C PRO A 112 -1.90 11.68 -2.08
N GLU A 113 -1.68 10.72 -2.96
CA GLU A 113 -0.37 10.11 -3.22
C GLU A 113 0.26 9.48 -1.98
N PHE A 114 -0.58 9.12 -1.00
CA PHE A 114 -0.14 8.41 0.20
C PHE A 114 -1.16 7.35 0.62
N MET A 115 -2.21 7.70 1.39
CA MET A 115 -3.14 6.72 1.94
C MET A 115 -4.47 7.36 2.39
N ILE A 116 -5.47 6.53 2.64
CA ILE A 116 -6.69 6.86 3.39
C ILE A 116 -6.73 6.05 4.68
N GLN A 117 -7.06 6.69 5.81
CA GLN A 117 -7.06 6.08 7.15
C GLN A 117 -8.45 6.16 7.79
N GLY A 118 -8.89 5.03 8.32
CA GLY A 118 -10.19 4.86 8.99
C GLY A 118 -10.13 3.89 10.16
N GLY A 119 -11.31 3.41 10.59
CA GLY A 119 -11.40 2.38 11.65
C GLY A 119 -11.32 2.92 13.08
N ASP A 120 -11.34 4.24 13.25
CA ASP A 120 -11.52 4.87 14.56
C ASP A 120 -13.03 4.99 14.87
N PRO A 121 -13.54 4.35 15.94
CA PRO A 121 -14.96 4.46 16.31
C PRO A 121 -15.37 5.91 16.68
N ALA A 122 -14.45 6.74 17.13
CA ALA A 122 -14.71 8.15 17.40
C ALA A 122 -14.62 9.06 16.17
N GLY A 123 -13.98 8.62 15.08
CA GLY A 123 -13.77 9.41 13.87
C GLY A 123 -12.87 10.62 14.05
N THR A 124 -12.00 10.60 15.05
CA THR A 124 -11.08 11.69 15.44
C THR A 124 -9.62 11.42 15.08
N GLY A 125 -9.27 10.15 14.87
CA GLY A 125 -7.90 9.66 14.73
C GLY A 125 -7.24 9.29 16.06
N ALA A 126 -7.85 9.65 17.18
CA ALA A 126 -7.33 9.37 18.53
C ALA A 126 -8.11 8.27 19.27
N GLY A 127 -9.22 7.80 18.71
CA GLY A 127 -10.01 6.74 19.32
C GLY A 127 -9.40 5.36 19.11
N ASP A 128 -9.57 4.49 20.11
CA ASP A 128 -9.14 3.09 20.07
C ASP A 128 -10.28 2.17 20.55
N PRO A 129 -10.19 0.86 20.30
CA PRO A 129 -11.25 -0.09 20.69
C PRO A 129 -11.16 -0.53 22.16
N GLY A 130 -10.28 0.09 22.98
CA GLY A 130 -10.07 -0.25 24.39
C GLY A 130 -9.08 -1.40 24.61
N PHE A 131 -8.29 -1.76 23.59
CA PHE A 131 -7.20 -2.75 23.66
C PHE A 131 -6.18 -2.50 22.56
N THR A 132 -4.98 -3.04 22.74
CA THR A 132 -3.94 -3.09 21.72
C THR A 132 -3.42 -4.51 21.53
N PHE A 133 -2.71 -4.77 20.42
CA PHE A 133 -2.04 -6.05 20.16
C PHE A 133 -0.76 -5.84 19.33
N GLU A 134 0.11 -6.86 19.37
CA GLU A 134 1.42 -6.86 18.75
C GLU A 134 1.39 -6.80 17.23
N ASP A 135 2.49 -6.33 16.64
CA ASP A 135 2.71 -6.31 15.21
C ASP A 135 2.95 -7.72 14.65
N GLU A 136 2.60 -7.92 13.38
CA GLU A 136 2.87 -9.13 12.62
C GLU A 136 3.57 -8.73 11.31
N PHE A 137 4.90 -8.69 11.33
CA PHE A 137 5.70 -8.33 10.15
C PHE A 137 6.17 -9.59 9.42
N ASP A 138 5.85 -9.69 8.13
CA ASP A 138 6.46 -10.68 7.24
C ASP A 138 7.58 -9.98 6.44
N PRO A 139 8.82 -10.52 6.43
CA PRO A 139 9.96 -9.88 5.77
C PRO A 139 9.81 -9.78 4.24
N ASN A 140 8.93 -10.60 3.65
CA ASN A 140 8.68 -10.61 2.22
C ASN A 140 7.41 -9.84 1.82
N LEU A 141 6.68 -9.25 2.77
CA LEU A 141 5.47 -8.48 2.53
C LEU A 141 5.75 -7.00 2.79
N ASN A 142 5.88 -6.22 1.73
CA ASN A 142 6.29 -4.83 1.76
C ASN A 142 5.23 -3.90 1.17
N PHE A 143 5.38 -2.60 1.43
CA PHE A 143 4.56 -1.53 0.82
C PHE A 143 5.10 -1.14 -0.57
N ASP A 144 5.37 -2.12 -1.41
CA ASP A 144 5.98 -2.03 -2.74
C ASP A 144 4.97 -1.80 -3.88
N VAL A 145 3.68 -1.99 -3.57
CA VAL A 145 2.56 -1.78 -4.51
C VAL A 145 1.44 -0.96 -3.85
N PRO A 146 0.60 -0.27 -4.66
CA PRO A 146 -0.59 0.40 -4.14
C PRO A 146 -1.63 -0.61 -3.61
N GLY A 147 -2.57 -0.13 -2.78
CA GLY A 147 -3.67 -0.95 -2.27
C GLY A 147 -3.31 -1.86 -1.10
N ARG A 148 -2.16 -1.67 -0.44
CA ARG A 148 -1.86 -2.38 0.81
C ARG A 148 -2.81 -1.92 1.90
N LEU A 149 -3.53 -2.88 2.48
CA LEU A 149 -4.36 -2.69 3.66
C LEU A 149 -3.52 -3.04 4.89
N ALA A 150 -3.30 -2.06 5.78
CA ALA A 150 -2.40 -2.19 6.91
C ALA A 150 -2.96 -1.55 8.19
N MET A 151 -2.45 -1.97 9.36
CA MET A 151 -2.82 -1.39 10.65
C MET A 151 -2.15 -0.04 10.86
N ALA A 152 -2.93 0.96 11.26
CA ALA A 152 -2.39 2.17 11.86
C ALA A 152 -2.03 1.91 13.32
N ASN A 153 -0.92 2.48 13.79
CA ASN A 153 -0.44 2.34 15.16
C ASN A 153 0.23 3.65 15.63
N SER A 154 0.51 3.74 16.92
CA SER A 154 1.25 4.84 17.59
C SER A 154 2.64 4.40 18.07
N GLY A 155 3.22 3.41 17.41
CA GLY A 155 4.48 2.76 17.73
C GLY A 155 4.32 1.25 17.87
N PRO A 156 5.41 0.51 18.09
CA PRO A 156 5.41 -0.95 18.15
C PRO A 156 4.38 -1.51 19.13
N GLY A 157 3.63 -2.54 18.71
CA GLY A 157 2.68 -3.26 19.57
C GLY A 157 1.43 -2.47 19.96
N THR A 158 1.09 -1.39 19.24
CA THR A 158 -0.08 -0.55 19.57
C THR A 158 -1.20 -0.65 18.53
N ASN A 159 -1.29 -1.76 17.80
CA ASN A 159 -2.39 -1.99 16.87
C ASN A 159 -3.72 -2.10 17.61
N GLY A 160 -4.76 -1.49 17.08
CA GLY A 160 -6.11 -1.53 17.66
C GLY A 160 -7.18 -1.88 16.63
N SER A 161 -7.98 -0.88 16.22
CA SER A 161 -8.97 -1.01 15.16
C SER A 161 -8.67 -0.15 13.94
N GLN A 162 -7.82 0.88 14.07
CA GLN A 162 -7.52 1.78 12.97
C GLN A 162 -6.67 1.10 11.90
N PHE A 163 -7.03 1.35 10.64
CA PHE A 163 -6.35 0.82 9.46
C PHE A 163 -6.16 1.92 8.42
N PHE A 164 -5.28 1.67 7.47
CA PHE A 164 -5.13 2.51 6.29
C PHE A 164 -4.99 1.68 5.01
N ILE A 165 -5.29 2.31 3.88
CA ILE A 165 -5.12 1.71 2.55
C ILE A 165 -4.23 2.65 1.74
N THR A 166 -3.13 2.13 1.20
CA THR A 166 -2.17 2.92 0.44
C THR A 166 -2.68 3.21 -0.97
N GLU A 167 -2.44 4.43 -1.44
CA GLU A 167 -2.75 4.82 -2.83
C GLU A 167 -1.58 4.50 -3.79
N VAL A 168 -0.36 4.55 -3.28
CA VAL A 168 0.90 4.37 -4.00
C VAL A 168 1.84 3.48 -3.17
N PRO A 169 2.96 2.99 -3.73
CA PRO A 169 4.01 2.37 -2.93
C PRO A 169 4.52 3.32 -1.83
N THR A 170 4.70 2.81 -0.61
CA THR A 170 5.09 3.59 0.58
C THR A 170 6.14 2.85 1.39
N GLU A 171 7.26 2.51 0.75
CA GLU A 171 8.30 1.62 1.31
C GLU A 171 8.87 2.09 2.66
N HIS A 172 8.79 3.40 2.97
CA HIS A 172 9.19 3.95 4.26
C HIS A 172 8.34 3.43 5.45
N LEU A 173 7.21 2.75 5.19
CA LEU A 173 6.36 2.11 6.19
C LEU A 173 6.70 0.63 6.41
N ASN A 174 7.65 0.05 5.65
CA ASN A 174 8.07 -1.34 5.80
C ASN A 174 8.55 -1.61 7.22
N GLN A 175 8.11 -2.73 7.81
CA GLN A 175 8.45 -3.16 9.18
C GLN A 175 8.06 -2.16 10.29
N HIS A 176 7.15 -1.21 9.98
CA HIS A 176 6.57 -0.28 10.95
C HIS A 176 5.05 -0.49 11.11
N HIS A 177 4.40 -1.02 10.07
CA HIS A 177 2.96 -1.28 10.07
C HIS A 177 2.66 -2.68 9.55
N THR A 178 1.78 -3.40 10.23
CA THR A 178 1.36 -4.74 9.82
C THR A 178 0.51 -4.67 8.57
N ILE A 179 1.00 -5.19 7.44
CA ILE A 179 0.21 -5.39 6.23
C ILE A 179 -0.61 -6.67 6.42
N PHE A 180 -1.92 -6.58 6.26
CA PHE A 180 -2.82 -7.71 6.44
C PHE A 180 -3.79 -7.95 5.28
N GLY A 181 -3.74 -7.13 4.21
CA GLY A 181 -4.55 -7.31 3.02
C GLY A 181 -4.03 -6.57 1.78
N GLN A 182 -4.57 -6.96 0.63
CA GLN A 182 -4.33 -6.33 -0.66
C GLN A 182 -5.68 -6.04 -1.34
N CYS A 183 -5.87 -4.79 -1.74
CA CYS A 183 -7.04 -4.36 -2.46
C CYS A 183 -6.86 -4.54 -3.97
N ASP A 184 -7.96 -4.78 -4.68
CA ASP A 184 -7.97 -4.91 -6.14
C ASP A 184 -7.86 -3.55 -6.85
N ASP A 185 -7.54 -3.57 -8.15
CA ASP A 185 -7.35 -2.35 -8.95
C ASP A 185 -8.59 -1.42 -8.99
N PRO A 186 -9.83 -1.92 -9.13
CA PRO A 186 -11.01 -1.08 -9.00
C PRO A 186 -11.09 -0.35 -7.66
N SER A 187 -10.75 -1.02 -6.58
CA SER A 187 -10.73 -0.46 -5.22
C SER A 187 -9.66 0.62 -5.06
N ILE A 188 -8.48 0.43 -5.66
CA ILE A 188 -7.42 1.46 -5.66
C ILE A 188 -7.91 2.76 -6.32
N ASN A 189 -8.75 2.69 -7.36
CA ASN A 189 -9.35 3.87 -7.95
C ASN A 189 -10.34 4.57 -7.01
N VAL A 190 -11.10 3.82 -6.21
CA VAL A 190 -11.95 4.39 -5.15
C VAL A 190 -11.10 5.05 -4.07
N VAL A 191 -10.02 4.40 -3.63
CA VAL A 191 -9.04 4.96 -2.68
C VAL A 191 -8.48 6.29 -3.19
N LYS A 192 -8.07 6.35 -4.46
CA LYS A 192 -7.60 7.58 -5.12
C LYS A 192 -8.65 8.69 -5.11
N THR A 193 -9.89 8.35 -5.35
CA THR A 193 -11.00 9.31 -5.34
C THR A 193 -11.24 9.85 -3.92
N ILE A 194 -11.25 8.98 -2.91
CA ILE A 194 -11.39 9.37 -1.51
C ILE A 194 -10.22 10.23 -1.05
N ALA A 195 -8.99 9.89 -1.43
CA ALA A 195 -7.80 10.65 -1.03
C ALA A 195 -7.81 12.11 -1.52
N ARG A 196 -8.62 12.42 -2.57
CA ARG A 196 -8.69 13.75 -3.21
C ARG A 196 -9.91 14.57 -2.82
N VAL A 197 -10.72 14.14 -1.87
CA VAL A 197 -11.82 14.97 -1.37
C VAL A 197 -11.28 16.23 -0.69
N GLN A 198 -12.08 17.26 -0.61
CA GLN A 198 -11.72 18.47 0.14
C GLN A 198 -11.49 18.10 1.62
N ARG A 199 -10.35 18.51 2.16
CA ARG A 199 -9.92 18.21 3.53
C ARG A 199 -9.51 19.48 4.26
N ASP A 200 -9.53 19.42 5.58
CA ASP A 200 -9.04 20.49 6.45
C ASP A 200 -7.51 20.46 6.62
N GLY A 201 -6.98 21.33 7.48
CA GLY A 201 -5.54 21.42 7.77
C GLY A 201 -4.95 20.20 8.51
N ASN A 202 -5.81 19.29 8.98
CA ASN A 202 -5.42 18.03 9.63
C ASN A 202 -5.66 16.81 8.74
N ASP A 203 -5.82 17.02 7.43
CA ASP A 203 -6.13 16.00 6.43
C ASP A 203 -7.47 15.27 6.62
N LYS A 204 -8.39 15.85 7.43
CA LYS A 204 -9.71 15.28 7.64
C LYS A 204 -10.66 15.75 6.53
N PRO A 205 -11.44 14.84 5.89
CA PRO A 205 -12.46 15.22 4.92
C PRO A 205 -13.45 16.22 5.49
N VAL A 206 -13.71 17.32 4.77
CA VAL A 206 -14.72 18.32 5.13
C VAL A 206 -16.12 17.71 5.10
N GLU A 207 -16.41 16.95 4.05
CA GLU A 207 -17.58 16.08 3.98
C GLU A 207 -17.18 14.66 4.37
N ALA A 208 -17.86 14.08 5.36
CA ALA A 208 -17.50 12.78 5.90
C ALA A 208 -17.60 11.69 4.85
N VAL A 209 -16.50 10.98 4.62
CA VAL A 209 -16.50 9.73 3.84
C VAL A 209 -16.80 8.57 4.78
N VAL A 210 -18.04 8.07 4.69
CA VAL A 210 -18.58 7.07 5.62
C VAL A 210 -18.32 5.66 5.11
N LEU A 211 -17.82 4.79 5.97
CA LEU A 211 -17.76 3.35 5.80
C LEU A 211 -19.13 2.77 6.22
N LYS A 212 -20.02 2.61 5.24
CA LYS A 212 -21.43 2.26 5.47
C LYS A 212 -21.59 0.84 6.00
N LYS A 213 -20.83 -0.09 5.42
CA LYS A 213 -20.92 -1.52 5.78
C LYS A 213 -19.60 -2.22 5.49
N VAL A 214 -19.19 -3.09 6.42
CA VAL A 214 -18.11 -4.06 6.21
C VAL A 214 -18.68 -5.46 6.16
N THR A 215 -18.34 -6.20 5.11
CA THR A 215 -18.78 -7.58 4.91
C THR A 215 -17.56 -8.47 4.71
N ILE A 216 -17.52 -9.58 5.43
CA ILE A 216 -16.47 -10.59 5.29
C ILE A 216 -17.00 -11.73 4.42
N ILE A 217 -16.31 -12.03 3.34
CA ILE A 217 -16.62 -13.11 2.41
C ILE A 217 -15.60 -14.23 2.64
N PRO A 218 -16.01 -15.44 2.99
CA PRO A 218 -15.11 -16.57 3.15
C PRO A 218 -14.27 -16.81 1.90
N GLU A 219 -13.05 -17.34 2.06
CA GLU A 219 -12.18 -17.68 0.95
C GLU A 219 -12.90 -18.57 -0.08
N GLY A 220 -12.69 -18.26 -1.36
CA GLY A 220 -13.30 -19.00 -2.47
C GLY A 220 -14.78 -18.70 -2.75
N GLN A 221 -15.41 -17.87 -1.94
CA GLN A 221 -16.80 -17.46 -2.20
C GLN A 221 -16.85 -16.22 -3.11
N PRO A 222 -17.84 -16.11 -4.01
CA PRO A 222 -17.99 -14.96 -4.88
C PRO A 222 -18.34 -13.70 -4.09
N VAL A 223 -17.72 -12.58 -4.46
CA VAL A 223 -18.07 -11.27 -3.91
C VAL A 223 -19.45 -10.86 -4.45
N PRO A 224 -20.44 -10.53 -3.60
CA PRO A 224 -21.75 -10.11 -4.07
C PRO A 224 -21.64 -8.79 -4.86
N PRO A 225 -22.55 -8.54 -5.83
CA PRO A 225 -22.55 -7.29 -6.60
C PRO A 225 -22.68 -6.08 -5.67
N ALA A 226 -22.12 -4.93 -6.11
CA ALA A 226 -22.24 -3.69 -5.35
C ALA A 226 -23.71 -3.27 -5.19
N PRO A 227 -24.10 -2.65 -4.06
CA PRO A 227 -25.43 -2.12 -3.90
C PRO A 227 -25.81 -1.19 -5.08
N GLY A 228 -26.93 -1.47 -5.76
CA GLY A 228 -27.40 -0.72 -6.92
C GLY A 228 -26.82 -1.15 -8.27
N ALA A 229 -25.90 -2.10 -8.34
CA ALA A 229 -25.51 -2.74 -9.58
C ALA A 229 -26.62 -3.72 -9.99
N THR A 230 -27.34 -3.41 -11.07
CA THR A 230 -28.23 -4.38 -11.71
C THR A 230 -27.38 -5.54 -12.21
N ALA A 231 -27.74 -6.76 -11.82
CA ALA A 231 -27.13 -7.97 -12.35
C ALA A 231 -27.20 -7.92 -13.89
N GLN A 232 -26.08 -7.74 -14.56
CA GLN A 232 -26.03 -7.97 -16.00
C GLN A 232 -26.19 -9.48 -16.19
N THR A 233 -27.38 -9.89 -16.59
CA THR A 233 -27.62 -11.25 -17.07
C THR A 233 -26.64 -11.50 -18.22
N PRO A 234 -25.85 -12.60 -18.18
CA PRO A 234 -25.00 -12.93 -19.32
C PRO A 234 -25.88 -13.02 -20.57
N ALA A 235 -25.52 -12.27 -21.60
CA ALA A 235 -26.19 -12.37 -22.90
C ALA A 235 -26.12 -13.83 -23.35
N ALA A 236 -27.28 -14.45 -23.57
CA ALA A 236 -27.35 -15.79 -24.16
C ALA A 236 -26.59 -15.80 -25.50
N PRO A 237 -25.84 -16.86 -25.82
CA PRO A 237 -25.19 -16.95 -27.11
C PRO A 237 -26.27 -16.87 -28.19
N GLN A 238 -26.12 -15.91 -29.08
CA GLN A 238 -27.02 -15.81 -30.26
C GLN A 238 -26.71 -16.95 -31.22
N PRO A 239 -27.73 -17.55 -31.86
CA PRO A 239 -27.61 -18.71 -32.76
C PRO A 239 -26.83 -18.42 -34.04
#